data_4c956469de48951aaa7894cfa68c1fb3
#
_entry.id   4c956469de48951aaa7894cfa68c1fb3
#
_cell.length_a   1.000
_cell.length_b   1.000
_cell.length_c   1.000
_cell.angle_alpha   90.00
_cell.angle_beta   90.00
_cell.angle_gamma   90.00
#
_symmetry.space_group_name_H-M   'P 1'
#
loop_
_entity.id
_entity.type
_entity.pdbx_description
1 polymer ?
#
loop_
_entity_poly.entity_id
_entity_poly.type
_entity_poly.pdbx_seq_one_letter_code
_entity_poly.pdbx_strand_id
1 'polypeptide(L)'
;DPNLGPDTVLCGNEILTLTSNADQETEMTWQDGSHASVFIVSTAGVYSLEHTNFCGAKTDSITVSYVILPAPFSLGPDVVLCPGESILLNAPVTMDQLLWQDGSDSAMITATNDQLYSLTIFNTCGSSYDEVNVDIDSDIPVVPFDMMMICPGEVLTLDASQVFDAQYIWNTGASVPSIDVVMPGEYMVTVMTPCYTISNVANVIAAVDCEPVTQFFIPNVFSPNGDDINEVFTVQFNDGAEVISVTGDIFDRWGNLVFS
;
A
#
# COMPACT_ATOMS: atom_id res chain seq x y z
N ASP A 1 64.30 -10.29 -18.89
CA ASP A 1 63.25 -9.66 -19.71
C ASP A 1 62.21 -9.03 -18.76
N PRO A 2 61.67 -7.83 -19.07
CA PRO A 2 60.61 -7.23 -18.29
C PRO A 2 59.35 -8.10 -18.35
N ASN A 3 58.53 -8.05 -17.29
CA ASN A 3 57.23 -8.72 -17.23
C ASN A 3 56.28 -7.89 -16.34
N LEU A 4 55.29 -7.25 -16.93
CA LEU A 4 54.29 -6.40 -16.29
C LEU A 4 53.01 -7.15 -16.00
N GLY A 5 52.92 -8.41 -16.46
CA GLY A 5 51.70 -9.21 -16.32
C GLY A 5 50.65 -8.98 -17.42
N PRO A 6 49.48 -9.58 -17.31
CA PRO A 6 48.44 -9.48 -18.32
C PRO A 6 47.72 -8.12 -18.28
N ASP A 7 47.04 -7.77 -19.37
CA ASP A 7 46.13 -6.66 -19.44
C ASP A 7 45.14 -6.71 -18.30
N THR A 8 44.88 -5.54 -17.67
CA THR A 8 44.16 -5.46 -16.41
C THR A 8 43.03 -4.43 -16.49
N VAL A 9 41.90 -4.80 -15.88
CA VAL A 9 40.75 -3.90 -15.67
C VAL A 9 40.68 -3.51 -14.19
N LEU A 10 40.69 -2.22 -13.91
CA LEU A 10 40.58 -1.65 -12.59
C LEU A 10 39.18 -1.00 -12.37
N CYS A 11 38.72 -0.96 -11.14
CA CYS A 11 37.42 -0.44 -10.77
C CYS A 11 37.53 0.97 -10.18
N GLY A 12 36.72 1.88 -10.68
CA GLY A 12 36.60 3.23 -10.12
C GLY A 12 37.95 3.98 -10.07
N ASN A 13 38.42 4.24 -8.83
CA ASN A 13 39.68 4.96 -8.59
C ASN A 13 40.81 4.05 -8.07
N GLU A 14 40.74 2.75 -8.33
CA GLU A 14 41.80 1.83 -7.93
C GLU A 14 43.11 2.23 -8.60
N ILE A 15 44.21 1.93 -7.95
CA ILE A 15 45.54 2.15 -8.44
C ILE A 15 46.29 0.82 -8.64
N LEU A 16 47.01 0.69 -9.72
CA LEU A 16 47.86 -0.46 -9.97
C LEU A 16 49.33 -0.04 -9.77
N THR A 17 50.06 -0.82 -9.02
CA THR A 17 51.50 -0.64 -8.84
C THR A 17 52.23 -1.64 -9.71
N LEU A 18 52.89 -1.15 -10.74
CA LEU A 18 53.76 -1.96 -11.57
C LEU A 18 55.17 -1.94 -10.98
N THR A 19 55.83 -3.09 -10.97
CA THR A 19 57.18 -3.22 -10.42
C THR A 19 58.14 -3.75 -11.49
N SER A 20 59.31 -3.16 -11.60
CA SER A 20 60.36 -3.70 -12.44
C SER A 20 61.08 -4.86 -11.75
N ASN A 21 61.31 -5.91 -12.47
CA ASN A 21 62.12 -7.06 -12.06
C ASN A 21 63.58 -6.99 -12.56
N ALA A 22 64.06 -5.79 -12.86
CA ALA A 22 65.44 -5.57 -13.31
C ALA A 22 66.45 -5.92 -12.21
N ASP A 23 67.57 -6.51 -12.61
CA ASP A 23 68.75 -6.69 -11.78
C ASP A 23 69.63 -5.42 -11.76
N GLN A 24 70.73 -5.42 -10.98
CA GLN A 24 71.61 -4.24 -10.84
C GLN A 24 72.41 -3.87 -12.11
N GLU A 25 72.45 -4.75 -13.08
CA GLU A 25 73.21 -4.54 -14.36
C GLU A 25 72.24 -4.16 -15.49
N THR A 26 70.94 -4.04 -15.23
CA THR A 26 69.88 -3.73 -16.19
C THR A 26 69.36 -2.33 -16.00
N GLU A 27 69.52 -1.44 -16.95
CA GLU A 27 68.85 -0.15 -16.95
C GLU A 27 67.36 -0.33 -17.29
N MET A 28 66.46 0.29 -16.50
CA MET A 28 65.01 0.26 -16.72
C MET A 28 64.50 1.63 -17.14
N THR A 29 63.59 1.67 -18.11
CA THR A 29 62.98 2.91 -18.58
C THR A 29 61.51 2.70 -18.85
N TRP A 30 60.67 3.45 -18.12
CA TRP A 30 59.23 3.48 -18.33
C TRP A 30 58.88 4.36 -19.54
N GLN A 31 57.63 4.24 -20.06
CA GLN A 31 57.14 5.01 -21.23
C GLN A 31 57.22 6.54 -21.02
N ASP A 32 57.28 7.06 -19.80
CA ASP A 32 57.46 8.47 -19.49
C ASP A 32 58.93 8.90 -19.34
N GLY A 33 59.86 7.96 -19.55
CA GLY A 33 61.30 8.19 -19.42
C GLY A 33 61.80 8.08 -17.98
N SER A 34 60.98 7.69 -17.02
CA SER A 34 61.40 7.48 -15.63
C SER A 34 62.15 6.15 -15.46
N HIS A 35 63.03 6.08 -14.42
CA HIS A 35 63.89 4.93 -14.14
C HIS A 35 63.59 4.35 -12.71
N ALA A 36 62.40 4.62 -12.17
CA ALA A 36 62.02 4.12 -10.87
C ALA A 36 61.71 2.61 -10.92
N SER A 37 62.03 1.89 -9.85
CA SER A 37 61.68 0.45 -9.73
C SER A 37 60.19 0.19 -9.64
N VAL A 38 59.40 1.23 -9.41
CA VAL A 38 57.93 1.18 -9.27
C VAL A 38 57.30 2.28 -10.10
N PHE A 39 56.23 1.93 -10.82
CA PHE A 39 55.38 2.86 -11.56
C PHE A 39 53.95 2.75 -11.05
N ILE A 40 53.33 3.90 -10.70
CA ILE A 40 51.96 3.95 -10.20
C ILE A 40 51.04 4.32 -11.37
N VAL A 41 50.09 3.44 -11.66
CA VAL A 41 49.05 3.60 -12.65
C VAL A 41 47.76 4.07 -12.01
N SER A 42 47.26 5.23 -12.42
CA SER A 42 46.01 5.83 -11.94
C SER A 42 45.05 6.24 -13.06
N THR A 43 45.40 5.96 -14.31
CA THR A 43 44.59 6.29 -15.50
C THR A 43 44.61 5.14 -16.48
N ALA A 44 43.61 5.09 -17.37
CA ALA A 44 43.60 4.12 -18.46
C ALA A 44 44.72 4.45 -19.46
N GLY A 45 45.35 3.41 -19.99
CA GLY A 45 46.43 3.58 -20.97
C GLY A 45 47.22 2.31 -21.19
N VAL A 46 48.19 2.41 -22.07
CA VAL A 46 49.23 1.38 -22.28
C VAL A 46 50.47 1.81 -21.53
N TYR A 47 50.95 0.96 -20.68
CA TYR A 47 52.18 1.19 -19.89
C TYR A 47 53.24 0.22 -20.34
N SER A 48 54.46 0.72 -20.62
CA SER A 48 55.56 -0.08 -21.09
C SER A 48 56.81 0.11 -20.26
N LEU A 49 57.55 -0.95 -20.11
CA LEU A 49 58.85 -0.98 -19.46
C LEU A 49 59.89 -1.57 -20.39
N GLU A 50 60.94 -0.85 -20.62
CA GLU A 50 62.11 -1.30 -21.36
C GLU A 50 63.24 -1.64 -20.37
N HIS A 51 63.83 -2.81 -20.53
CA HIS A 51 65.08 -3.22 -19.90
C HIS A 51 66.19 -3.20 -20.91
N THR A 52 67.28 -2.47 -20.62
CA THR A 52 68.44 -2.36 -21.48
C THR A 52 69.72 -2.83 -20.77
N ASN A 53 70.47 -3.70 -21.38
CA ASN A 53 71.79 -4.15 -20.89
C ASN A 53 72.72 -4.33 -22.04
N PHE A 54 73.94 -4.88 -21.78
CA PHE A 54 74.95 -5.08 -22.84
C PHE A 54 74.53 -6.07 -23.93
N CYS A 55 73.48 -6.89 -23.71
CA CYS A 55 73.00 -7.82 -24.74
C CYS A 55 71.90 -7.19 -25.61
N GLY A 56 71.39 -5.98 -25.27
CA GLY A 56 70.37 -5.27 -26.02
C GLY A 56 69.17 -4.82 -25.14
N ALA A 57 68.12 -4.36 -25.79
CA ALA A 57 66.88 -3.88 -25.14
C ALA A 57 65.74 -4.90 -25.32
N LYS A 58 64.88 -4.98 -24.31
CA LYS A 58 63.63 -5.76 -24.30
C LYS A 58 62.54 -4.94 -23.68
N THR A 59 61.37 -4.97 -24.29
CA THR A 59 60.18 -4.21 -23.81
C THR A 59 59.03 -5.15 -23.54
N ASP A 60 58.31 -4.88 -22.48
CA ASP A 60 56.99 -5.45 -22.19
C ASP A 60 55.99 -4.33 -21.99
N SER A 61 54.68 -4.62 -22.20
CA SER A 61 53.64 -3.66 -22.07
C SER A 61 52.36 -4.30 -21.52
N ILE A 62 51.63 -3.51 -20.72
CA ILE A 62 50.32 -3.86 -20.16
C ILE A 62 49.30 -2.80 -20.55
N THR A 63 48.12 -3.21 -20.98
CA THR A 63 46.97 -2.32 -21.16
C THR A 63 46.16 -2.29 -19.86
N VAL A 64 45.95 -1.10 -19.30
CA VAL A 64 45.12 -0.87 -18.14
C VAL A 64 43.88 -0.12 -18.58
N SER A 65 42.73 -0.67 -18.30
CA SER A 65 41.41 -0.05 -18.51
C SER A 65 40.69 0.16 -17.20
N TYR A 66 39.80 1.14 -17.18
CA TYR A 66 39.00 1.46 -16.01
C TYR A 66 37.49 1.29 -16.31
N VAL A 67 36.78 0.65 -15.40
CA VAL A 67 35.34 0.51 -15.43
C VAL A 67 34.77 1.23 -14.22
N ILE A 68 33.76 2.06 -14.44
CA ILE A 68 33.07 2.78 -13.39
C ILE A 68 31.96 1.87 -12.85
N LEU A 69 31.73 1.87 -11.52
CA LEU A 69 30.59 1.20 -10.95
C LEU A 69 29.28 1.72 -11.55
N PRO A 70 28.26 0.86 -11.72
CA PRO A 70 26.95 1.31 -12.16
C PRO A 70 26.41 2.40 -11.23
N ALA A 71 25.94 3.49 -11.82
CA ALA A 71 25.38 4.60 -11.04
C ALA A 71 24.07 4.18 -10.35
N PRO A 72 23.78 4.71 -9.15
CA PRO A 72 22.45 4.57 -8.56
C PRO A 72 21.36 5.10 -9.49
N PHE A 73 20.24 4.41 -9.54
CA PHE A 73 19.08 4.78 -10.36
C PHE A 73 17.80 4.57 -9.56
N SER A 74 16.65 4.96 -10.13
CA SER A 74 15.34 4.67 -9.56
C SER A 74 14.35 4.28 -10.66
N LEU A 75 13.55 3.25 -10.36
CA LEU A 75 12.38 2.81 -11.15
C LEU A 75 11.13 3.64 -10.88
N GLY A 76 11.18 4.50 -9.87
CA GLY A 76 10.07 5.34 -9.44
C GLY A 76 9.45 4.89 -8.11
N PRO A 77 8.38 5.56 -7.66
CA PRO A 77 7.63 5.17 -6.48
C PRO A 77 6.76 3.94 -6.76
N ASP A 78 6.31 3.28 -5.69
CA ASP A 78 5.29 2.25 -5.74
C ASP A 78 4.02 2.76 -6.43
N VAL A 79 3.35 1.87 -7.16
CA VAL A 79 2.22 2.20 -8.02
C VAL A 79 1.03 1.29 -7.74
N VAL A 80 -0.16 1.88 -7.67
CA VAL A 80 -1.42 1.14 -7.66
C VAL A 80 -2.06 1.26 -9.04
N LEU A 81 -2.36 0.14 -9.67
CA LEU A 81 -3.01 0.02 -10.98
C LEU A 81 -4.44 -0.50 -10.82
N CYS A 82 -5.31 -0.09 -11.71
CA CYS A 82 -6.63 -0.68 -11.82
C CYS A 82 -6.58 -2.01 -12.61
N PRO A 83 -7.50 -2.94 -12.37
CA PRO A 83 -7.53 -4.21 -13.09
C PRO A 83 -7.54 -4.02 -14.62
N GLY A 84 -6.55 -4.62 -15.29
CA GLY A 84 -6.36 -4.52 -16.73
C GLY A 84 -5.50 -3.34 -17.19
N GLU A 85 -5.06 -2.48 -16.29
CA GLU A 85 -4.05 -1.46 -16.59
C GLU A 85 -2.63 -2.04 -16.57
N SER A 86 -1.70 -1.26 -17.05
CA SER A 86 -0.29 -1.61 -17.09
C SER A 86 0.59 -0.36 -17.02
N ILE A 87 1.79 -0.50 -16.48
CA ILE A 87 2.80 0.54 -16.48
C ILE A 87 4.08 0.05 -17.17
N LEU A 88 4.74 0.92 -17.90
CA LEU A 88 6.02 0.65 -18.52
C LEU A 88 7.15 1.08 -17.57
N LEU A 89 7.95 0.13 -17.13
CA LEU A 89 9.14 0.36 -16.33
C LEU A 89 10.36 0.41 -17.25
N ASN A 90 11.13 1.47 -17.16
CA ASN A 90 12.26 1.73 -18.03
C ASN A 90 13.57 1.62 -17.26
N ALA A 91 14.52 0.84 -17.78
CA ALA A 91 15.89 0.88 -17.33
C ALA A 91 16.55 2.21 -17.73
N PRO A 92 17.47 2.76 -16.93
CA PRO A 92 18.27 3.89 -17.35
C PRO A 92 19.14 3.51 -18.55
N VAL A 93 19.46 4.51 -19.37
CA VAL A 93 20.40 4.28 -20.49
C VAL A 93 21.79 4.04 -19.92
N THR A 94 22.32 2.86 -20.14
CA THR A 94 23.65 2.44 -19.69
C THR A 94 24.26 1.48 -20.68
N MET A 95 25.59 1.32 -20.63
CA MET A 95 26.31 0.28 -21.34
C MET A 95 26.56 -0.96 -20.48
N ASP A 96 26.12 -0.92 -19.21
CA ASP A 96 26.21 -2.05 -18.27
C ASP A 96 25.14 -3.11 -18.59
N GLN A 97 25.29 -4.27 -18.00
CA GLN A 97 24.32 -5.35 -18.16
C GLN A 97 23.09 -5.12 -17.28
N LEU A 98 21.93 -5.46 -17.81
CA LEU A 98 20.63 -5.36 -17.13
C LEU A 98 20.16 -6.77 -16.75
N LEU A 99 19.50 -6.87 -15.58
CA LEU A 99 18.85 -8.10 -15.14
C LEU A 99 17.59 -7.74 -14.33
N TRP A 100 16.44 -7.97 -14.94
CA TRP A 100 15.15 -7.87 -14.26
C TRP A 100 14.86 -9.12 -13.43
N GLN A 101 13.89 -9.04 -12.50
CA GLN A 101 13.47 -10.15 -11.65
C GLN A 101 12.98 -11.38 -12.43
N ASP A 102 12.54 -11.21 -13.67
CA ASP A 102 12.11 -12.30 -14.56
C ASP A 102 13.26 -12.93 -15.37
N GLY A 103 14.49 -12.44 -15.17
CA GLY A 103 15.68 -12.88 -15.87
C GLY A 103 15.91 -12.20 -17.23
N SER A 104 15.06 -11.24 -17.63
CA SER A 104 15.24 -10.51 -18.88
C SER A 104 16.29 -9.40 -18.75
N ASP A 105 16.89 -9.04 -19.89
CA ASP A 105 17.88 -7.98 -20.05
C ASP A 105 17.35 -6.79 -20.86
N SER A 106 16.03 -6.69 -21.00
CA SER A 106 15.37 -5.67 -21.80
C SER A 106 15.57 -4.27 -21.23
N ALA A 107 15.66 -3.26 -22.11
CA ALA A 107 15.69 -1.85 -21.68
C ALA A 107 14.38 -1.40 -21.00
N MET A 108 13.30 -2.15 -21.16
CA MET A 108 12.00 -1.88 -20.54
C MET A 108 11.20 -3.16 -20.36
N ILE A 109 10.35 -3.19 -19.33
CA ILE A 109 9.36 -4.24 -19.12
C ILE A 109 8.00 -3.62 -18.86
N THR A 110 6.93 -4.37 -19.18
CA THR A 110 5.55 -3.95 -18.89
C THR A 110 5.07 -4.66 -17.62
N ALA A 111 4.77 -3.89 -16.59
CA ALA A 111 4.21 -4.40 -15.34
C ALA A 111 2.68 -4.46 -15.46
N THR A 112 2.12 -5.65 -15.28
CA THR A 112 0.68 -5.95 -15.40
C THR A 112 0.15 -6.77 -14.22
N ASN A 113 1.01 -7.20 -13.33
CA ASN A 113 0.68 -8.09 -12.22
C ASN A 113 1.02 -7.43 -10.89
N ASP A 114 0.26 -7.80 -9.88
CA ASP A 114 0.53 -7.49 -8.48
C ASP A 114 1.79 -8.23 -8.04
N GLN A 115 2.92 -7.52 -8.05
CA GLN A 115 4.22 -8.04 -7.62
C GLN A 115 5.27 -6.94 -7.50
N LEU A 116 6.37 -7.30 -6.85
CA LEU A 116 7.59 -6.50 -6.81
C LEU A 116 8.37 -6.66 -8.12
N TYR A 117 8.61 -5.54 -8.78
CA TYR A 117 9.47 -5.46 -9.97
C TYR A 117 10.82 -4.91 -9.55
N SER A 118 11.89 -5.56 -9.96
CA SER A 118 13.25 -5.13 -9.61
C SER A 118 14.19 -5.22 -10.79
N LEU A 119 15.16 -4.31 -10.80
CA LEU A 119 16.22 -4.25 -11.79
C LEU A 119 17.57 -4.20 -11.10
N THR A 120 18.46 -5.08 -11.52
CA THR A 120 19.88 -5.02 -11.21
C THR A 120 20.65 -4.59 -12.44
N ILE A 121 21.46 -3.56 -12.31
CA ILE A 121 22.45 -3.12 -13.32
C ILE A 121 23.80 -3.54 -12.82
N PHE A 122 24.60 -4.22 -13.62
CA PHE A 122 25.87 -4.72 -13.17
C PHE A 122 26.95 -4.73 -14.27
N ASN A 123 28.19 -4.64 -13.85
CA ASN A 123 29.36 -4.83 -14.66
C ASN A 123 30.44 -5.60 -13.88
N THR A 124 31.65 -5.68 -14.42
CA THR A 124 32.77 -6.38 -13.77
C THR A 124 33.19 -5.79 -12.42
N CYS A 125 32.80 -4.56 -12.13
CA CYS A 125 33.19 -3.82 -10.93
C CYS A 125 32.15 -3.75 -9.83
N GLY A 126 30.90 -4.14 -10.12
CA GLY A 126 29.84 -4.16 -9.13
C GLY A 126 28.46 -4.03 -9.72
N SER A 127 27.48 -3.72 -8.85
CA SER A 127 26.09 -3.60 -9.25
C SER A 127 25.40 -2.43 -8.54
N SER A 128 24.31 -1.97 -9.16
CA SER A 128 23.29 -1.08 -8.59
C SER A 128 21.95 -1.77 -8.72
N TYR A 129 21.06 -1.54 -7.75
CA TYR A 129 19.76 -2.21 -7.64
C TYR A 129 18.70 -1.20 -7.24
N ASP A 130 17.49 -1.36 -7.80
CA ASP A 130 16.28 -0.68 -7.34
C ASP A 130 15.06 -1.56 -7.60
N GLU A 131 13.99 -1.27 -6.87
CA GLU A 131 12.72 -2.00 -6.95
C GLU A 131 11.53 -1.05 -6.85
N VAL A 132 10.40 -1.49 -7.41
CA VAL A 132 9.11 -0.80 -7.33
C VAL A 132 8.03 -1.86 -7.10
N ASN A 133 7.16 -1.60 -6.11
CA ASN A 133 5.98 -2.43 -5.90
C ASN A 133 4.86 -1.98 -6.82
N VAL A 134 4.23 -2.91 -7.53
CA VAL A 134 3.04 -2.68 -8.34
C VAL A 134 1.90 -3.49 -7.73
N ASP A 135 0.93 -2.79 -7.16
CA ASP A 135 -0.29 -3.36 -6.59
C ASP A 135 -1.45 -3.24 -7.59
N ILE A 136 -2.34 -4.24 -7.62
CA ILE A 136 -3.59 -4.17 -8.38
C ILE A 136 -4.73 -3.95 -7.41
N ASP A 137 -5.37 -2.76 -7.48
CA ASP A 137 -6.55 -2.46 -6.67
C ASP A 137 -7.73 -3.33 -7.12
N SER A 138 -8.08 -4.33 -6.33
CA SER A 138 -9.22 -5.21 -6.52
C SER A 138 -10.40 -4.89 -5.60
N ASP A 139 -10.32 -3.82 -4.83
CA ASP A 139 -11.28 -3.43 -3.81
C ASP A 139 -12.53 -2.79 -4.41
N ILE A 140 -13.47 -3.63 -4.83
CA ILE A 140 -14.75 -3.20 -5.40
C ILE A 140 -15.70 -2.81 -4.25
N PRO A 141 -16.15 -1.54 -4.15
CA PRO A 141 -17.09 -1.12 -3.12
C PRO A 141 -18.42 -1.84 -3.24
N VAL A 142 -18.99 -2.22 -2.09
CA VAL A 142 -20.33 -2.81 -2.01
C VAL A 142 -21.20 -1.93 -1.12
N VAL A 143 -22.32 -1.48 -1.67
CA VAL A 143 -23.30 -0.65 -0.96
C VAL A 143 -24.65 -1.35 -0.98
N PRO A 144 -24.96 -2.21 0.03
CA PRO A 144 -26.14 -3.06 0.03
C PRO A 144 -27.36 -2.32 0.61
N PHE A 145 -27.82 -1.25 -0.06
CA PHE A 145 -29.04 -0.56 0.34
C PHE A 145 -30.26 -1.13 -0.36
N ASP A 146 -31.22 -1.54 0.48
CA ASP A 146 -32.56 -1.92 0.08
C ASP A 146 -33.59 -0.88 0.56
N MET A 147 -34.87 -1.18 0.38
CA MET A 147 -35.95 -0.40 0.95
C MET A 147 -35.96 -0.53 2.48
N MET A 148 -35.89 0.58 3.17
CA MET A 148 -35.88 0.66 4.62
C MET A 148 -37.14 1.43 5.10
N MET A 149 -37.59 1.13 6.32
CA MET A 149 -38.73 1.82 6.93
C MET A 149 -38.27 2.56 8.18
N ILE A 150 -38.84 3.73 8.40
CA ILE A 150 -38.58 4.53 9.61
C ILE A 150 -39.86 5.02 10.21
N CYS A 151 -39.98 4.93 11.53
CA CYS A 151 -41.10 5.52 12.29
C CYS A 151 -40.82 6.98 12.66
N PRO A 152 -41.86 7.80 12.83
CA PRO A 152 -41.68 9.19 13.26
C PRO A 152 -40.94 9.25 14.61
N GLY A 153 -39.83 10.04 14.65
CA GLY A 153 -39.02 10.20 15.86
C GLY A 153 -37.90 9.17 16.03
N GLU A 154 -37.80 8.18 15.16
CA GLU A 154 -36.67 7.25 15.12
C GLU A 154 -35.49 7.83 14.36
N VAL A 155 -34.34 7.27 14.64
CA VAL A 155 -33.09 7.52 13.90
C VAL A 155 -32.67 6.24 13.20
N LEU A 156 -32.50 6.30 11.89
CA LEU A 156 -32.02 5.19 11.07
C LEU A 156 -30.61 5.50 10.60
N THR A 157 -29.65 4.65 10.91
CA THR A 157 -28.28 4.78 10.41
C THR A 157 -28.16 4.09 9.06
N LEU A 158 -27.76 4.83 8.04
CA LEU A 158 -27.38 4.32 6.73
C LEU A 158 -25.87 4.15 6.70
N ASP A 159 -25.41 2.91 6.60
CA ASP A 159 -23.99 2.56 6.67
C ASP A 159 -23.50 2.04 5.31
N ALA A 160 -22.57 2.77 4.70
CA ALA A 160 -21.87 2.43 3.46
C ALA A 160 -20.40 2.05 3.68
N SER A 161 -19.97 1.83 4.95
CA SER A 161 -18.59 1.55 5.31
C SER A 161 -18.02 0.39 4.51
N GLN A 162 -16.76 0.51 4.11
CA GLN A 162 -15.98 -0.54 3.47
C GLN A 162 -14.89 -1.03 4.43
N VAL A 163 -14.35 -2.22 4.18
CA VAL A 163 -13.25 -2.79 4.96
C VAL A 163 -11.87 -2.26 4.53
N PHE A 164 -11.83 -1.43 3.49
CA PHE A 164 -10.68 -0.78 2.90
C PHE A 164 -10.90 0.74 2.81
N ASP A 165 -9.86 1.48 2.46
CA ASP A 165 -9.94 2.93 2.33
C ASP A 165 -10.80 3.35 1.14
N ALA A 166 -11.84 4.16 1.42
CA ALA A 166 -12.75 4.68 0.42
C ALA A 166 -13.18 6.12 0.75
N GLN A 167 -13.54 6.88 -0.27
CA GLN A 167 -14.15 8.20 -0.10
C GLN A 167 -15.66 8.09 -0.28
N TYR A 168 -16.41 8.90 0.47
CA TYR A 168 -17.87 8.88 0.49
C TYR A 168 -18.43 10.25 0.17
N ILE A 169 -19.47 10.29 -0.66
CA ILE A 169 -20.24 11.51 -0.93
C ILE A 169 -21.72 11.17 -0.92
N TRP A 170 -22.44 11.71 0.07
CA TRP A 170 -23.89 11.59 0.15
C TRP A 170 -24.57 12.77 -0.55
N ASN A 171 -25.80 12.55 -1.05
CA ASN A 171 -26.62 13.63 -1.61
C ASN A 171 -27.04 14.69 -0.55
N THR A 172 -26.88 14.37 0.74
CA THR A 172 -27.02 15.29 1.86
C THR A 172 -25.85 16.27 2.01
N GLY A 173 -24.74 16.04 1.28
CA GLY A 173 -23.47 16.78 1.40
C GLY A 173 -22.50 16.19 2.43
N ALA A 174 -22.87 15.11 3.13
CA ALA A 174 -21.97 14.43 4.05
C ALA A 174 -20.88 13.64 3.27
N SER A 175 -19.67 13.56 3.85
CA SER A 175 -18.53 12.82 3.31
C SER A 175 -17.97 11.82 4.33
N VAL A 176 -18.87 11.14 5.02
CA VAL A 176 -18.57 10.13 6.05
C VAL A 176 -19.12 8.77 5.63
N PRO A 177 -18.57 7.65 6.14
CA PRO A 177 -19.00 6.30 5.75
C PRO A 177 -20.46 6.00 6.11
N SER A 178 -21.01 6.62 7.17
CA SER A 178 -22.40 6.42 7.59
C SER A 178 -23.06 7.74 7.94
N ILE A 179 -24.39 7.82 7.73
CA ILE A 179 -25.21 8.96 8.11
C ILE A 179 -26.43 8.52 8.90
N ASP A 180 -26.86 9.36 9.83
CA ASP A 180 -28.14 9.20 10.54
C ASP A 180 -29.23 10.00 9.86
N VAL A 181 -30.36 9.36 9.58
CA VAL A 181 -31.52 9.97 8.95
C VAL A 181 -32.74 9.82 9.84
N VAL A 182 -33.61 10.84 9.85
CA VAL A 182 -34.81 10.92 10.71
C VAL A 182 -36.09 11.10 9.90
N MET A 183 -36.00 11.18 8.59
CA MET A 183 -37.13 11.41 7.70
C MET A 183 -37.12 10.43 6.52
N PRO A 184 -38.31 10.02 6.01
CA PRO A 184 -38.40 9.34 4.76
C PRO A 184 -37.81 10.15 3.61
N GLY A 185 -37.18 9.49 2.63
CA GLY A 185 -36.55 10.12 1.50
C GLY A 185 -35.63 9.18 0.72
N GLU A 186 -35.06 9.68 -0.36
CA GLU A 186 -34.02 9.00 -1.13
C GLU A 186 -32.64 9.53 -0.69
N TYR A 187 -31.83 8.64 -0.15
CA TYR A 187 -30.47 8.93 0.27
C TYR A 187 -29.50 8.21 -0.65
N MET A 188 -28.79 8.96 -1.44
CA MET A 188 -27.78 8.42 -2.38
C MET A 188 -26.41 8.61 -1.79
N VAL A 189 -25.60 7.56 -1.84
CA VAL A 189 -24.17 7.62 -1.59
C VAL A 189 -23.39 7.23 -2.82
N THR A 190 -22.30 7.93 -3.05
CA THR A 190 -21.25 7.55 -4.00
C THR A 190 -20.02 7.17 -3.20
N VAL A 191 -19.54 5.94 -3.40
CA VAL A 191 -18.32 5.40 -2.78
C VAL A 191 -17.25 5.31 -3.87
N MET A 192 -16.08 5.85 -3.59
CA MET A 192 -14.96 5.94 -4.53
C MET A 192 -13.71 5.34 -3.93
N THR A 193 -13.06 4.47 -4.70
CA THR A 193 -11.68 4.01 -4.50
C THR A 193 -10.81 4.53 -5.63
N PRO A 194 -9.50 4.31 -5.65
CA PRO A 194 -8.65 4.68 -6.79
C PRO A 194 -9.17 4.17 -8.14
N CYS A 195 -9.77 2.97 -8.17
CA CYS A 195 -10.19 2.30 -9.39
C CYS A 195 -11.70 2.23 -9.62
N TYR A 196 -12.51 2.46 -8.59
CA TYR A 196 -13.96 2.25 -8.69
C TYR A 196 -14.74 3.45 -8.16
N THR A 197 -15.85 3.71 -8.82
CA THR A 197 -16.87 4.64 -8.34
C THR A 197 -18.22 3.96 -8.44
N ILE A 198 -18.87 3.70 -7.30
CA ILE A 198 -20.17 3.03 -7.21
C ILE A 198 -21.13 3.94 -6.46
N SER A 199 -22.34 4.09 -7.00
CA SER A 199 -23.41 4.82 -6.33
C SER A 199 -24.60 3.90 -6.09
N ASN A 200 -25.23 4.02 -4.94
CA ASN A 200 -26.49 3.35 -4.63
C ASN A 200 -27.42 4.28 -3.86
N VAL A 201 -28.70 3.97 -3.89
CA VAL A 201 -29.76 4.75 -3.26
C VAL A 201 -30.45 3.91 -2.18
N ALA A 202 -30.48 4.42 -0.94
CA ALA A 202 -31.33 3.92 0.11
C ALA A 202 -32.70 4.61 0.01
N ASN A 203 -33.75 3.84 -0.27
CA ASN A 203 -35.12 4.33 -0.24
C ASN A 203 -35.69 4.15 1.16
N VAL A 204 -35.74 5.22 1.92
CA VAL A 204 -36.33 5.25 3.27
C VAL A 204 -37.78 5.68 3.14
N ILE A 205 -38.71 4.81 3.51
CA ILE A 205 -40.15 5.09 3.49
C ILE A 205 -40.70 5.21 4.90
N ALA A 206 -41.80 5.94 5.07
CA ALA A 206 -42.51 5.99 6.33
C ALA A 206 -43.14 4.62 6.62
N ALA A 207 -42.88 4.07 7.79
CA ALA A 207 -43.55 2.87 8.24
C ALA A 207 -45.03 3.21 8.56
N VAL A 208 -45.94 2.31 8.17
CA VAL A 208 -47.38 2.50 8.37
C VAL A 208 -47.90 1.98 9.75
N ASP A 209 -47.14 1.09 10.33
CA ASP A 209 -47.53 0.46 11.61
C ASP A 209 -46.53 0.83 12.73
N CYS A 210 -46.28 2.13 12.90
CA CYS A 210 -45.49 2.63 14.00
C CYS A 210 -46.33 2.67 15.26
N GLU A 211 -46.57 1.54 15.84
CA GLU A 211 -47.15 1.53 17.16
C GLU A 211 -46.12 2.09 18.16
N PRO A 212 -46.45 3.16 18.92
CA PRO A 212 -45.63 3.54 20.04
C PRO A 212 -45.57 2.33 20.99
N VAL A 213 -44.36 1.88 21.33
CA VAL A 213 -44.21 0.84 22.35
C VAL A 213 -44.74 1.43 23.67
N THR A 214 -46.02 1.27 23.91
CA THR A 214 -46.67 1.69 25.13
C THR A 214 -46.18 0.74 26.21
N GLN A 215 -45.14 1.13 26.94
CA GLN A 215 -44.81 0.41 28.16
C GLN A 215 -45.87 0.73 29.19
N PHE A 216 -46.57 -0.28 29.63
CA PHE A 216 -47.49 -0.16 30.74
C PHE A 216 -47.04 -1.09 31.87
N PHE A 217 -47.28 -0.63 33.08
CA PHE A 217 -47.00 -1.41 34.27
C PHE A 217 -48.33 -1.83 34.89
N ILE A 218 -48.52 -3.14 35.03
CA ILE A 218 -49.65 -3.72 35.75
C ILE A 218 -49.15 -4.17 37.10
N PRO A 219 -49.62 -3.58 38.20
CA PRO A 219 -49.31 -4.06 39.53
C PRO A 219 -49.77 -5.51 39.69
N ASN A 220 -48.96 -6.35 40.26
CA ASN A 220 -49.30 -7.75 40.54
C ASN A 220 -49.91 -7.96 41.90
N VAL A 221 -50.03 -6.93 42.71
CA VAL A 221 -50.60 -6.93 44.05
C VAL A 221 -51.34 -5.62 44.35
N PHE A 222 -52.46 -5.67 44.87
CA PHE A 222 -53.15 -4.55 45.57
C PHE A 222 -53.83 -5.05 46.81
N SER A 223 -54.02 -4.20 47.85
CA SER A 223 -54.50 -4.59 49.13
C SER A 223 -55.49 -3.51 49.69
N PRO A 224 -56.74 -3.58 49.31
CA PRO A 224 -57.74 -2.61 49.74
C PRO A 224 -58.14 -2.86 51.24
N ASN A 225 -57.28 -2.41 52.17
CA ASN A 225 -57.41 -2.63 53.59
C ASN A 225 -57.60 -1.32 54.40
N GLY A 226 -57.59 -0.18 53.72
CA GLY A 226 -57.81 1.16 54.32
C GLY A 226 -56.54 1.75 54.96
N ASP A 227 -55.37 1.30 54.61
CA ASP A 227 -54.07 1.80 55.11
C ASP A 227 -53.41 2.84 54.20
N ASP A 228 -54.12 3.29 53.18
CA ASP A 228 -53.65 4.20 52.13
C ASP A 228 -52.44 3.69 51.26
N ILE A 229 -52.11 2.39 51.35
CA ILE A 229 -51.05 1.77 50.56
C ILE A 229 -51.61 0.70 49.61
N ASN A 230 -51.44 0.85 48.30
CA ASN A 230 -51.96 -0.08 47.31
C ASN A 230 -53.44 -0.35 47.33
N GLU A 231 -54.23 0.63 47.70
CA GLU A 231 -55.69 0.53 47.85
C GLU A 231 -56.43 0.38 46.52
N VAL A 232 -55.79 0.82 45.41
CA VAL A 232 -56.40 0.86 44.09
C VAL A 232 -55.49 0.11 43.10
N PHE A 233 -56.11 -0.74 42.29
CA PHE A 233 -55.46 -1.35 41.16
C PHE A 233 -55.38 -0.34 39.97
N THR A 234 -54.19 0.16 39.68
CA THR A 234 -54.00 1.18 38.62
C THR A 234 -52.97 0.71 37.62
N VAL A 235 -53.37 0.62 36.36
CA VAL A 235 -52.44 0.42 35.26
C VAL A 235 -51.72 1.75 34.98
N GLN A 236 -50.41 1.73 35.02
CA GLN A 236 -49.58 2.91 34.76
C GLN A 236 -49.07 2.84 33.32
N PHE A 237 -49.11 3.94 32.59
CA PHE A 237 -48.62 4.11 31.23
C PHE A 237 -47.48 5.11 31.28
N ASN A 238 -46.55 5.03 30.32
CA ASN A 238 -45.47 6.02 30.20
C ASN A 238 -46.07 7.41 29.92
N ASP A 239 -45.30 8.43 30.30
CA ASP A 239 -45.67 9.81 29.98
C ASP A 239 -45.75 10.01 28.45
N GLY A 240 -46.88 10.56 27.98
CA GLY A 240 -47.16 10.85 26.58
C GLY A 240 -47.95 9.76 25.83
N ALA A 241 -48.27 8.64 26.45
CA ALA A 241 -49.12 7.62 25.82
C ALA A 241 -50.60 8.09 25.78
N GLU A 242 -51.17 8.17 24.59
CA GLU A 242 -52.61 8.42 24.42
C GLU A 242 -53.35 7.07 24.50
N VAL A 243 -53.99 6.81 25.63
CA VAL A 243 -54.72 5.57 25.86
C VAL A 243 -56.15 5.72 25.36
N ILE A 244 -56.48 5.07 24.26
CA ILE A 244 -57.82 5.11 23.65
C ILE A 244 -58.80 4.17 24.35
N SER A 245 -58.34 2.99 24.76
CA SER A 245 -59.16 2.02 25.50
C SER A 245 -58.28 1.03 26.26
N VAL A 246 -58.76 0.57 27.39
CA VAL A 246 -58.20 -0.55 28.16
C VAL A 246 -59.31 -1.54 28.44
N THR A 247 -59.05 -2.80 28.07
CA THR A 247 -59.95 -3.91 28.43
C THR A 247 -59.15 -4.94 29.18
N GLY A 248 -59.70 -5.51 30.24
CA GLY A 248 -59.00 -6.54 31.02
C GLY A 248 -59.94 -7.27 31.95
N ASP A 249 -59.70 -8.56 32.13
CA ASP A 249 -60.46 -9.42 33.05
C ASP A 249 -59.63 -9.66 34.32
N ILE A 250 -60.24 -9.53 35.45
CA ILE A 250 -59.63 -9.83 36.75
C ILE A 250 -60.23 -11.12 37.31
N PHE A 251 -59.36 -12.06 37.60
CA PHE A 251 -59.77 -13.35 38.19
C PHE A 251 -59.30 -13.47 39.64
N ASP A 252 -60.09 -14.19 40.44
CA ASP A 252 -59.62 -14.58 41.76
C ASP A 252 -58.55 -15.67 41.69
N ARG A 253 -57.99 -16.02 42.83
CA ARG A 253 -56.95 -17.07 42.91
C ARG A 253 -57.47 -18.46 42.52
N TRP A 254 -58.76 -18.64 42.37
CA TRP A 254 -59.44 -19.88 42.00
C TRP A 254 -59.83 -19.90 40.53
N GLY A 255 -59.53 -18.85 39.78
CA GLY A 255 -59.82 -18.71 38.36
C GLY A 255 -61.24 -18.25 38.05
N ASN A 256 -61.96 -17.73 39.00
CA ASN A 256 -63.31 -17.14 38.78
C ASN A 256 -63.13 -15.68 38.34
N LEU A 257 -63.87 -15.27 37.30
CA LEU A 257 -63.87 -13.89 36.82
C LEU A 257 -64.52 -13.01 37.90
N VAL A 258 -63.80 -11.99 38.38
CA VAL A 258 -64.24 -11.07 39.43
C VAL A 258 -64.66 -9.73 38.85
N PHE A 259 -64.01 -9.32 37.75
CA PHE A 259 -64.27 -8.08 37.07
C PHE A 259 -63.84 -8.23 35.54
N SER A 260 -64.70 -7.59 34.67
CA SER A 260 -64.48 -7.52 33.24
C SER A 260 -64.71 -6.13 32.68
#